data_dc191b8ba04217f06eda8f09f55bf49b
#
_entry.id   dc191b8ba04217f06eda8f09f55bf49b
#
_cell.length_a   1.000
_cell.length_b   1.000
_cell.length_c   1.000
_cell.angle_alpha   90.00
_cell.angle_beta   90.00
_cell.angle_gamma   90.00
#
_symmetry.space_group_name_H-M   'P 1'
#
loop_
_entity.id
_entity.type
_entity.pdbx_description
1 polymer ?
#
loop_
_entity_poly.entity_id
_entity_poly.type
_entity_poly.pdbx_seq_one_letter_code
_entity_poly.pdbx_strand_id
1 'polypeptide(L)'
;MSGNSIVGAIQDNIPNVELSREQMRNIVGSIREPMWEWHEIFAHVVIFSFIARIIYMFVKKIRFPNPFTAKSIKEKMQGFTYVFFYLFLFLSAVTGVCIEKDFFSEWGETIEAVHKWGIYWFPIFILLHLSGIVIAEFTDKKGIVSKMIGGD
;
A
#
# COMPACT_ATOMS: atom_id res chain seq x y z
N MET A 1 4.00 14.40 -2.82
CA MET A 1 4.13 15.87 -2.67
C MET A 1 2.74 16.48 -2.67
N SER A 2 2.45 17.37 -1.73
CA SER A 2 1.18 18.10 -1.75
C SER A 2 1.20 19.17 -2.84
N GLY A 3 0.03 19.52 -3.42
CA GLY A 3 -0.05 20.59 -4.42
C GLY A 3 0.55 21.92 -3.93
N ASN A 4 0.38 22.21 -2.62
CA ASN A 4 0.92 23.42 -2.00
C ASN A 4 2.46 23.46 -1.97
N SER A 5 3.14 22.33 -1.80
CA SER A 5 4.61 22.29 -1.86
C SER A 5 5.15 22.47 -3.28
N ILE A 6 4.43 22.04 -4.29
CA ILE A 6 4.80 22.31 -5.70
C ILE A 6 4.62 23.81 -6.02
N VAL A 7 3.50 24.39 -5.60
CA VAL A 7 3.23 25.82 -5.77
C VAL A 7 4.30 26.67 -5.09
N GLY A 8 4.66 26.36 -3.85
CA GLY A 8 5.74 27.04 -3.14
C GLY A 8 7.07 26.94 -3.88
N ALA A 9 7.45 25.75 -4.33
CA ALA A 9 8.69 25.57 -5.09
C ALA A 9 8.73 26.36 -6.41
N ILE A 10 7.59 26.50 -7.10
CA ILE A 10 7.49 27.31 -8.31
C ILE A 10 7.69 28.79 -7.98
N GLN A 11 7.02 29.30 -6.95
CA GLN A 11 7.11 30.70 -6.53
C GLN A 11 8.51 31.08 -6.06
N ASP A 12 9.19 30.20 -5.33
CA ASP A 12 10.55 30.41 -4.83
C ASP A 12 11.59 30.47 -5.95
N ASN A 13 11.39 29.72 -7.04
CA ASN A 13 12.34 29.65 -8.16
C ASN A 13 12.04 30.64 -9.30
N ILE A 14 10.81 31.18 -9.36
CA ILE A 14 10.40 32.14 -10.40
C ILE A 14 9.68 33.34 -9.73
N PRO A 15 10.38 34.15 -8.95
CA PRO A 15 9.76 35.17 -8.08
C PRO A 15 9.07 36.32 -8.83
N ASN A 16 9.33 36.51 -10.11
CA ASN A 16 8.78 37.61 -10.91
C ASN A 16 7.64 37.21 -11.87
N VAL A 17 7.12 35.99 -11.74
CA VAL A 17 6.05 35.47 -12.60
C VAL A 17 4.76 35.34 -11.78
N GLU A 18 3.80 36.19 -12.06
CA GLU A 18 2.44 36.05 -11.54
C GLU A 18 1.68 35.01 -12.38
N LEU A 19 1.58 33.79 -11.86
CA LEU A 19 0.77 32.73 -12.47
C LEU A 19 -0.69 32.84 -12.02
N SER A 20 -1.61 32.77 -12.97
CA SER A 20 -3.02 32.64 -12.65
C SER A 20 -3.30 31.33 -11.90
N ARG A 21 -4.42 31.26 -11.16
CA ARG A 21 -4.83 30.03 -10.46
C ARG A 21 -5.01 28.84 -11.42
N GLU A 22 -5.44 29.11 -12.64
CA GLU A 22 -5.61 28.08 -13.66
C GLU A 22 -4.28 27.56 -14.18
N GLN A 23 -3.33 28.46 -14.50
CA GLN A 23 -1.98 28.09 -14.91
C GLN A 23 -1.26 27.28 -13.84
N MET A 24 -1.37 27.69 -12.58
CA MET A 24 -0.80 26.97 -11.44
C MET A 24 -1.38 25.56 -11.33
N ARG A 25 -2.70 25.42 -11.48
CA ARG A 25 -3.38 24.13 -11.43
C ARG A 25 -2.92 23.21 -12.56
N ASN A 26 -2.79 23.73 -13.78
CA ASN A 26 -2.34 22.97 -14.94
C ASN A 26 -0.89 22.50 -14.78
N ILE A 27 0.01 23.36 -14.29
CA ILE A 27 1.41 23.00 -14.02
C ILE A 27 1.48 21.91 -12.94
N VAL A 28 0.76 22.08 -11.84
CA VAL A 28 0.71 21.05 -10.77
C VAL A 28 0.13 19.74 -11.31
N GLY A 29 -0.89 19.81 -12.17
CA GLY A 29 -1.49 18.65 -12.83
C GLY A 29 -0.45 17.89 -13.66
N SER A 30 0.20 18.57 -14.59
CA SER A 30 1.19 17.96 -15.50
C SER A 30 2.40 17.37 -14.77
N ILE A 31 2.84 17.97 -13.67
CA ILE A 31 3.91 17.40 -12.82
C ILE A 31 3.47 16.11 -12.13
N ARG A 32 2.20 16.01 -11.78
CA ARG A 32 1.66 14.86 -11.04
C ARG A 32 1.14 13.73 -11.94
N GLU A 33 0.83 14.02 -13.19
CA GLU A 33 0.25 13.08 -14.15
C GLU A 33 1.05 11.77 -14.27
N PRO A 34 2.39 11.77 -14.48
CA PRO A 34 3.17 10.54 -14.57
C PRO A 34 3.11 9.70 -13.29
N MET A 35 3.01 10.34 -12.13
CA MET A 35 2.87 9.65 -10.85
C MET A 35 1.52 8.91 -10.76
N TRP A 36 0.45 9.52 -11.28
CA TRP A 36 -0.88 8.91 -11.28
C TRP A 36 -0.96 7.74 -12.25
N GLU A 37 -0.38 7.84 -13.44
CA GLU A 37 -0.30 6.74 -14.40
C GLU A 37 0.39 5.51 -13.81
N TRP A 38 1.55 5.70 -13.19
CA TRP A 38 2.25 4.61 -12.50
C TRP A 38 1.46 4.06 -11.32
N HIS A 39 0.82 4.93 -10.54
CA HIS A 39 -0.02 4.48 -9.42
C HIS A 39 -1.16 3.58 -9.90
N GLU A 40 -1.84 3.95 -10.98
CA GLU A 40 -2.94 3.18 -11.55
C GLU A 40 -2.45 1.81 -12.05
N ILE A 41 -1.35 1.77 -12.81
CA ILE A 41 -0.77 0.51 -13.28
C ILE A 41 -0.43 -0.42 -12.10
N PHE A 42 0.28 0.10 -11.10
CA PHE A 42 0.63 -0.70 -9.93
C PHE A 42 -0.59 -1.10 -9.09
N ALA A 43 -1.60 -0.26 -8.98
CA ALA A 43 -2.84 -0.61 -8.31
C ALA A 43 -3.52 -1.82 -8.96
N HIS A 44 -3.63 -1.85 -10.28
CA HIS A 44 -4.19 -2.99 -11.01
C HIS A 44 -3.38 -4.26 -10.81
N VAL A 45 -2.04 -4.18 -10.87
CA VAL A 45 -1.15 -5.33 -10.60
C VAL A 45 -1.34 -5.87 -9.18
N VAL A 46 -1.43 -4.97 -8.19
CA VAL A 46 -1.64 -5.35 -6.78
C VAL A 46 -3.00 -5.99 -6.58
N ILE A 47 -4.08 -5.41 -7.13
CA ILE A 47 -5.44 -5.97 -7.04
C ILE A 47 -5.50 -7.35 -7.67
N PHE A 48 -4.96 -7.51 -8.88
CA PHE A 48 -4.91 -8.81 -9.56
C PHE A 48 -4.13 -9.86 -8.74
N SER A 49 -2.96 -9.50 -8.25
CA SER A 49 -2.13 -10.37 -7.43
C SER A 49 -2.82 -10.77 -6.12
N PHE A 50 -3.54 -9.83 -5.51
CA PHE A 50 -4.32 -10.07 -4.31
C PHE A 50 -5.44 -11.07 -4.55
N ILE A 51 -6.21 -10.90 -5.62
CA ILE A 51 -7.29 -11.82 -6.01
C ILE A 51 -6.72 -13.21 -6.30
N ALA A 52 -5.65 -13.29 -7.10
CA ALA A 52 -4.98 -14.54 -7.43
C ALA A 52 -4.50 -15.28 -6.17
N ARG A 53 -3.95 -14.54 -5.20
CA ARG A 53 -3.52 -15.09 -3.93
C ARG A 53 -4.68 -15.61 -3.10
N ILE A 54 -5.78 -14.90 -3.02
CA ILE A 54 -7.00 -15.34 -2.33
C ILE A 54 -7.52 -16.64 -2.95
N ILE A 55 -7.64 -16.69 -4.28
CA ILE A 55 -8.05 -17.90 -5.00
C ILE A 55 -7.11 -19.08 -4.69
N TYR A 56 -5.80 -18.85 -4.78
CA TYR A 56 -4.78 -19.86 -4.46
C TYR A 56 -4.94 -20.41 -3.04
N MET A 57 -5.17 -19.54 -2.07
CA MET A 57 -5.40 -19.94 -0.68
C MET A 57 -6.63 -20.83 -0.51
N PHE A 58 -7.73 -20.49 -1.18
CA PHE A 58 -8.95 -21.31 -1.16
C PHE A 58 -8.73 -22.69 -1.80
N VAL A 59 -8.11 -22.73 -2.98
CA VAL A 59 -7.82 -23.97 -3.71
C VAL A 59 -6.89 -24.88 -2.92
N LYS A 60 -5.83 -24.33 -2.33
CA LYS A 60 -4.84 -25.08 -1.55
C LYS A 60 -5.23 -25.30 -0.10
N LYS A 61 -6.37 -24.78 0.36
CA LYS A 61 -6.86 -24.86 1.75
C LYS A 61 -5.83 -24.37 2.77
N ILE A 62 -5.06 -23.33 2.39
CA ILE A 62 -4.03 -22.76 3.25
C ILE A 62 -4.73 -22.07 4.43
N ARG A 63 -4.36 -22.44 5.65
CA ARG A 63 -4.86 -21.81 6.88
C ARG A 63 -3.75 -20.99 7.51
N PHE A 64 -4.06 -19.75 7.85
CA PHE A 64 -3.18 -18.93 8.65
C PHE A 64 -3.27 -19.33 10.14
N PRO A 65 -2.19 -19.12 10.89
CA PRO A 65 -2.27 -19.25 12.34
C PRO A 65 -3.31 -18.26 12.85
N ASN A 66 -4.28 -18.77 13.63
CA ASN A 66 -5.30 -17.93 14.23
C ASN A 66 -4.68 -17.16 15.40
N PRO A 67 -4.58 -15.82 15.34
CA PRO A 67 -3.92 -15.03 16.38
C PRO A 67 -4.58 -15.16 17.75
N PHE A 68 -5.86 -15.52 17.79
CA PHE A 68 -6.63 -15.63 19.05
C PHE A 68 -6.47 -16.98 19.73
N THR A 69 -6.21 -18.07 18.97
CA THR A 69 -6.13 -19.45 19.50
C THR A 69 -4.71 -20.01 19.49
N ALA A 70 -3.78 -19.32 18.86
CA ALA A 70 -2.37 -19.76 18.80
C ALA A 70 -1.75 -19.82 20.21
N LYS A 71 -0.96 -20.86 20.46
CA LYS A 71 -0.30 -21.08 21.77
C LYS A 71 0.98 -20.29 21.93
N SER A 72 1.68 -20.05 20.83
CA SER A 72 2.97 -19.33 20.81
C SER A 72 2.77 -17.84 20.49
N ILE A 73 3.50 -16.96 21.17
CA ILE A 73 3.56 -15.53 20.88
C ILE A 73 3.96 -15.29 19.42
N LYS A 74 4.90 -16.08 18.90
CA LYS A 74 5.35 -16.02 17.50
C LYS A 74 4.20 -16.28 16.53
N GLU A 75 3.42 -17.34 16.73
CA GLU A 75 2.26 -17.64 15.89
C GLU A 75 1.17 -16.58 16.00
N LYS A 76 0.95 -16.00 17.18
CA LYS A 76 0.03 -14.89 17.38
C LYS A 76 0.44 -13.68 16.57
N MET A 77 1.70 -13.26 16.69
CA MET A 77 2.24 -12.12 15.93
C MET A 77 2.14 -12.37 14.42
N GLN A 78 2.48 -13.56 13.96
CA GLN A 78 2.38 -13.96 12.57
C GLN A 78 0.93 -13.89 12.08
N GLY A 79 -0.01 -14.43 12.85
CA GLY A 79 -1.44 -14.35 12.54
C GLY A 79 -1.96 -12.92 12.48
N PHE A 80 -1.60 -12.06 13.43
CA PHE A 80 -1.97 -10.64 13.41
C PHE A 80 -1.40 -9.92 12.19
N THR A 81 -0.14 -10.18 11.84
CA THR A 81 0.49 -9.57 10.64
C THR A 81 -0.28 -9.93 9.36
N TYR A 82 -0.71 -11.20 9.23
CA TYR A 82 -1.52 -11.61 8.09
C TYR A 82 -2.89 -10.93 8.09
N VAL A 83 -3.63 -10.95 9.20
CA VAL A 83 -4.95 -10.33 9.28
C VAL A 83 -4.86 -8.83 8.97
N PHE A 84 -3.89 -8.14 9.57
CA PHE A 84 -3.64 -6.73 9.34
C PHE A 84 -3.36 -6.44 7.86
N PHE A 85 -2.46 -7.19 7.23
CA PHE A 85 -2.12 -7.02 5.83
C PHE A 85 -3.33 -7.19 4.90
N TYR A 86 -4.07 -8.30 5.05
CA TYR A 86 -5.21 -8.57 4.18
C TYR A 86 -6.33 -7.56 4.37
N LEU A 87 -6.59 -7.14 5.61
CA LEU A 87 -7.61 -6.14 5.91
C LEU A 87 -7.27 -4.79 5.27
N PHE A 88 -6.05 -4.30 5.49
CA PHE A 88 -5.64 -3.00 4.96
C PHE A 88 -5.46 -3.00 3.45
N LEU A 89 -4.95 -4.09 2.87
CA LEU A 89 -4.85 -4.21 1.42
C LEU A 89 -6.23 -4.23 0.76
N PHE A 90 -7.18 -4.97 1.33
CA PHE A 90 -8.57 -4.97 0.88
C PHE A 90 -9.19 -3.56 0.98
N LEU A 91 -9.01 -2.89 2.11
CA LEU A 91 -9.53 -1.55 2.34
C LEU A 91 -8.93 -0.55 1.34
N SER A 92 -7.62 -0.61 1.10
CA SER A 92 -6.95 0.23 0.10
C SER A 92 -7.44 -0.04 -1.32
N ALA A 93 -7.66 -1.30 -1.69
CA ALA A 93 -8.19 -1.65 -3.00
C ALA A 93 -9.62 -1.12 -3.20
N VAL A 94 -10.50 -1.34 -2.21
CA VAL A 94 -11.90 -0.87 -2.27
C VAL A 94 -11.95 0.66 -2.34
N THR A 95 -11.23 1.35 -1.45
CA THR A 95 -11.22 2.83 -1.45
C THR A 95 -10.61 3.39 -2.72
N GLY A 96 -9.57 2.76 -3.28
CA GLY A 96 -8.98 3.17 -4.55
C GLY A 96 -9.96 3.07 -5.71
N VAL A 97 -10.71 1.97 -5.81
CA VAL A 97 -11.76 1.80 -6.84
C VAL A 97 -12.90 2.81 -6.63
N CYS A 98 -13.30 3.08 -5.38
CA CYS A 98 -14.33 4.08 -5.10
C CYS A 98 -13.91 5.48 -5.56
N ILE A 99 -12.65 5.85 -5.37
CA ILE A 99 -12.11 7.13 -5.82
C ILE A 99 -12.06 7.19 -7.35
N GLU A 100 -11.55 6.15 -8.00
CA GLU A 100 -11.42 6.10 -9.45
C GLU A 100 -12.77 6.18 -10.17
N LYS A 101 -13.80 5.53 -9.64
CA LYS A 101 -15.13 5.46 -10.23
C LYS A 101 -16.12 6.49 -9.68
N ASP A 102 -15.66 7.41 -8.82
CA ASP A 102 -16.49 8.40 -8.13
C ASP A 102 -17.72 7.80 -7.42
N PHE A 103 -17.54 6.59 -6.87
CA PHE A 103 -18.57 5.96 -6.05
C PHE A 103 -18.64 6.66 -4.69
N PHE A 104 -19.86 6.95 -4.25
CA PHE A 104 -20.12 7.59 -2.97
C PHE A 104 -19.49 8.98 -2.85
N SER A 105 -19.71 9.85 -3.85
CA SER A 105 -19.17 11.22 -3.90
C SER A 105 -19.42 12.04 -2.63
N GLU A 106 -20.54 11.80 -1.93
CA GLU A 106 -20.85 12.42 -0.62
C GLU A 106 -19.81 12.09 0.47
N TRP A 107 -19.12 10.95 0.36
CA TRP A 107 -18.10 10.47 1.29
C TRP A 107 -16.69 10.58 0.72
N GLY A 108 -16.52 11.26 -0.41
CA GLY A 108 -15.28 11.30 -1.18
C GLY A 108 -14.06 11.71 -0.35
N GLU A 109 -14.18 12.75 0.47
CA GLU A 109 -13.08 13.21 1.34
C GLU A 109 -12.68 12.15 2.38
N THR A 110 -13.68 11.46 2.95
CA THR A 110 -13.43 10.41 3.94
C THR A 110 -12.77 9.19 3.30
N ILE A 111 -13.25 8.77 2.12
CA ILE A 111 -12.71 7.65 1.36
C ILE A 111 -11.26 7.93 0.97
N GLU A 112 -10.98 9.15 0.49
CA GLU A 112 -9.63 9.60 0.13
C GLU A 112 -8.71 9.62 1.36
N ALA A 113 -9.19 10.11 2.51
CA ALA A 113 -8.42 10.12 3.74
C ALA A 113 -8.05 8.69 4.19
N VAL A 114 -9.00 7.75 4.13
CA VAL A 114 -8.75 6.34 4.45
C VAL A 114 -7.75 5.72 3.47
N HIS A 115 -7.90 5.97 2.18
CA HIS A 115 -6.97 5.48 1.17
C HIS A 115 -5.54 5.98 1.40
N LYS A 116 -5.39 7.26 1.74
CA LYS A 116 -4.10 7.88 2.04
C LYS A 116 -3.38 7.28 3.25
N TRP A 117 -4.07 6.60 4.15
CA TRP A 117 -3.43 5.86 5.25
C TRP A 117 -2.48 4.77 4.75
N GLY A 118 -2.63 4.33 3.50
CA GLY A 118 -1.70 3.43 2.84
C GLY A 118 -0.24 3.87 2.91
N ILE A 119 0.00 5.19 2.87
CA ILE A 119 1.34 5.79 2.95
C ILE A 119 2.03 5.45 4.27
N TYR A 120 1.28 5.24 5.35
CA TYR A 120 1.81 4.92 6.67
C TYR A 120 1.86 3.43 6.94
N TRP A 121 0.75 2.73 6.74
CA TRP A 121 0.67 1.32 7.12
C TRP A 121 1.49 0.41 6.21
N PHE A 122 1.66 0.73 4.93
CA PHE A 122 2.41 -0.10 3.99
C PHE A 122 3.90 -0.18 4.31
N PRO A 123 4.63 0.93 4.56
CA PRO A 123 6.01 0.86 5.04
C PRO A 123 6.16 0.14 6.39
N ILE A 124 5.22 0.37 7.33
CA ILE A 124 5.23 -0.32 8.63
C ILE A 124 5.09 -1.83 8.42
N PHE A 125 4.17 -2.26 7.55
CA PHE A 125 4.01 -3.67 7.22
C PHE A 125 5.28 -4.27 6.62
N ILE A 126 5.90 -3.59 5.66
CA ILE A 126 7.15 -4.05 5.03
C ILE A 126 8.24 -4.24 6.09
N LEU A 127 8.43 -3.26 6.97
CA LEU A 127 9.42 -3.34 8.04
C LEU A 127 9.15 -4.53 8.98
N LEU A 128 7.91 -4.71 9.43
CA LEU A 128 7.51 -5.82 10.28
C LEU A 128 7.70 -7.17 9.58
N HIS A 129 7.33 -7.26 8.32
CA HIS A 129 7.45 -8.48 7.53
C HIS A 129 8.91 -8.89 7.31
N LEU A 130 9.74 -7.94 6.88
CA LEU A 130 11.18 -8.19 6.68
C LEU A 130 11.87 -8.52 8.00
N SER A 131 11.56 -7.79 9.09
CA SER A 131 12.08 -8.10 10.42
C SER A 131 11.71 -9.51 10.86
N GLY A 132 10.47 -9.93 10.61
CA GLY A 132 10.00 -11.29 10.89
C GLY A 132 10.76 -12.36 10.11
N ILE A 133 11.08 -12.12 8.84
CA ILE A 133 11.89 -13.02 8.00
C ILE A 133 13.31 -13.11 8.56
N VAL A 134 13.94 -11.96 8.85
CA VAL A 134 15.29 -11.91 9.40
C VAL A 134 15.38 -12.66 10.75
N ILE A 135 14.46 -12.41 11.66
CA ILE A 135 14.41 -13.12 12.94
C ILE A 135 14.23 -14.62 12.74
N ALA A 136 13.34 -15.03 11.84
CA ALA A 136 13.11 -16.45 11.54
C ALA A 136 14.37 -17.13 10.95
N GLU A 137 15.10 -16.43 10.08
CA GLU A 137 16.36 -16.92 9.51
C GLU A 137 17.42 -17.19 10.57
N PHE A 138 17.56 -16.30 11.54
CA PHE A 138 18.58 -16.43 12.59
C PHE A 138 18.19 -17.37 13.75
N THR A 139 16.87 -17.65 13.92
CA THR A 139 16.40 -18.44 15.06
C THR A 139 16.01 -19.87 14.68
N ASP A 140 14.84 -20.04 14.06
CA ASP A 140 14.20 -21.34 13.97
C ASP A 140 14.24 -22.00 12.59
N LYS A 141 14.43 -21.20 11.56
CA LYS A 141 14.29 -21.67 10.16
C LYS A 141 15.44 -21.15 9.31
N LYS A 142 16.65 -21.56 9.66
CA LYS A 142 17.85 -21.26 8.87
C LYS A 142 17.65 -21.69 7.43
N GLY A 143 17.96 -20.82 6.49
CA GLY A 143 17.84 -21.08 5.05
C GLY A 143 16.50 -20.66 4.43
N ILE A 144 15.61 -19.93 5.14
CA ILE A 144 14.38 -19.39 4.52
C ILE A 144 14.72 -18.47 3.36
N VAL A 145 15.65 -17.54 3.57
CA VAL A 145 16.06 -16.56 2.56
C VAL A 145 16.71 -17.29 1.39
N SER A 146 17.57 -18.28 1.67
CA SER A 146 18.19 -19.11 0.64
C SER A 146 17.16 -19.84 -0.20
N LYS A 147 16.14 -20.45 0.43
CA LYS A 147 15.04 -21.13 -0.26
C LYS A 147 14.14 -20.20 -1.07
N MET A 148 13.97 -18.95 -0.63
CA MET A 148 13.21 -17.94 -1.38
C MET A 148 13.94 -17.51 -2.65
N ILE A 149 15.27 -17.46 -2.62
CA ILE A 149 16.11 -17.00 -3.74
C ILE A 149 16.56 -18.15 -4.62
N GLY A 150 16.92 -19.27 -4.03
CA GLY A 150 17.50 -20.43 -4.73
C GLY A 150 16.50 -21.54 -5.12
N GLY A 151 15.29 -21.56 -4.54
CA GLY A 151 14.26 -22.53 -4.88
C GLY A 151 14.48 -23.96 -4.35
N ASP A 152 15.48 -24.18 -3.47
CA ASP A 152 15.81 -25.48 -2.88
C ASP A 152 15.14 -25.69 -1.50
#